data_c157e49b1c8da442934345e0985d5747
#
_entry.id   c157e49b1c8da442934345e0985d5747
#
_cell.length_a   1.000
_cell.length_b   1.000
_cell.length_c   1.000
_cell.angle_alpha   90.00
_cell.angle_beta   90.00
_cell.angle_gamma   90.00
#
_symmetry.space_group_name_H-M   'P 1'
#
loop_
_entity.id
_entity.type
_entity.pdbx_description
1 polymer ?
#
loop_
_entity_poly.entity_id
_entity_poly.type
_entity_poly.pdbx_seq_one_letter_code
_entity_poly.pdbx_strand_id
1 'polypeptide(L)'
;MQFKQNFYPHYSLLQRHFELLWKRRCFWALSFHVNLPTRGNNTNNYVERSFGILKDIVFARIQAYNAVQMFQFLTTNMERFYTHCLLDFAHKRPNNLHIAKRFLYPTWETVNANLIQKTNINCEFLVASTKNSSFLYIVNSEIGVCSCPVGISSALCKHQGAVIMKFHISMFNVIPLLTPDDRMVYAYIALGK
;
A
#
# COMPACT_ATOMS: atom_id res chain seq x y z
N MET A 1 20.88 11.97 24.55
CA MET A 1 22.33 12.23 24.62
C MET A 1 23.12 11.19 25.43
N GLN A 2 22.55 10.53 26.44
CA GLN A 2 23.22 9.50 27.27
C GLN A 2 23.87 8.34 26.48
N PHE A 3 23.25 7.86 25.40
CA PHE A 3 23.79 6.76 24.60
C PHE A 3 25.19 7.09 24.04
N LYS A 4 25.38 8.29 23.49
CA LYS A 4 26.69 8.71 22.92
C LYS A 4 27.78 8.74 24.00
N GLN A 5 27.45 9.26 25.17
CA GLN A 5 28.41 9.37 26.28
C GLN A 5 28.84 8.01 26.82
N ASN A 6 27.94 7.04 26.86
CA ASN A 6 28.21 5.74 27.45
C ASN A 6 28.87 4.74 26.50
N PHE A 7 28.59 4.80 25.20
CA PHE A 7 29.05 3.78 24.24
C PHE A 7 30.15 4.23 23.29
N TYR A 8 30.19 5.52 22.88
CA TYR A 8 31.18 5.98 21.91
C TYR A 8 32.63 5.84 22.37
N PRO A 9 32.99 6.10 23.62
CA PRO A 9 34.38 5.95 24.08
C PRO A 9 34.92 4.51 23.95
N HIS A 10 34.03 3.52 24.01
CA HIS A 10 34.39 2.12 24.01
C HIS A 10 34.34 1.46 22.61
N TYR A 11 33.64 2.08 21.62
CA TYR A 11 33.37 1.47 20.31
C TYR A 11 33.50 2.50 19.19
N SER A 12 34.71 2.78 18.75
CA SER A 12 34.97 3.78 17.71
C SER A 12 34.33 3.46 16.35
N LEU A 13 34.28 2.19 15.97
CA LEU A 13 33.60 1.74 14.74
C LEU A 13 32.09 1.95 14.84
N LEU A 14 31.53 1.71 16.01
CA LEU A 14 30.09 1.93 16.28
C LEU A 14 29.77 3.43 16.21
N GLN A 15 30.61 4.29 16.77
CA GLN A 15 30.48 5.75 16.66
C GLN A 15 30.39 6.17 15.20
N ARG A 16 31.38 5.78 14.38
CA ARG A 16 31.41 6.12 12.95
C ARG A 16 30.16 5.64 12.21
N HIS A 17 29.71 4.43 12.52
CA HIS A 17 28.49 3.88 11.93
C HIS A 17 27.24 4.69 12.29
N PHE A 18 27.06 5.03 13.55
CA PHE A 18 25.94 5.86 14.00
C PHE A 18 25.98 7.28 13.45
N GLU A 19 27.14 7.88 13.33
CA GLU A 19 27.29 9.20 12.72
C GLU A 19 26.89 9.19 11.24
N LEU A 20 27.25 8.15 10.51
CA LEU A 20 26.82 7.96 9.12
C LEU A 20 25.30 7.75 9.02
N LEU A 21 24.73 6.93 9.87
CA LEU A 21 23.27 6.73 9.93
C LEU A 21 22.58 8.05 10.27
N TRP A 22 23.06 8.77 11.27
CA TRP A 22 22.48 10.06 11.67
C TRP A 22 22.57 11.11 10.58
N LYS A 23 23.68 11.15 9.85
CA LYS A 23 23.85 12.02 8.69
C LYS A 23 22.84 11.74 7.58
N ARG A 24 22.46 10.47 7.43
CA ARG A 24 21.50 9.99 6.44
C ARG A 24 20.06 9.86 6.98
N ARG A 25 19.75 10.40 8.16
CA ARG A 25 18.45 10.22 8.80
C ARG A 25 17.25 10.68 7.97
N CYS A 26 17.44 11.68 7.10
CA CYS A 26 16.38 12.13 6.18
C CYS A 26 15.94 11.06 5.16
N PHE A 27 16.74 10.04 4.92
CA PHE A 27 16.42 8.95 3.99
C PHE A 27 15.67 7.78 4.65
N TRP A 28 15.77 7.62 5.97
CA TRP A 28 15.18 6.47 6.65
C TRP A 28 14.26 6.82 7.82
N ALA A 29 14.37 8.00 8.42
CA ALA A 29 13.53 8.34 9.55
C ALA A 29 12.19 8.91 9.10
N LEU A 30 11.09 8.27 9.51
CA LEU A 30 9.73 8.60 9.11
C LEU A 30 9.34 10.06 9.36
N SER A 31 9.90 10.68 10.39
CA SER A 31 9.65 12.10 10.71
C SER A 31 10.04 13.07 9.57
N PHE A 32 10.92 12.66 8.68
CA PHE A 32 11.29 13.45 7.50
C PHE A 32 10.43 13.11 6.27
N HIS A 33 9.60 12.08 6.33
CA HIS A 33 8.77 11.61 5.23
C HIS A 33 7.31 12.08 5.31
N VAL A 34 7.01 13.04 6.18
CA VAL A 34 5.62 13.48 6.44
C VAL A 34 4.89 13.95 5.18
N ASN A 35 5.63 14.55 4.24
CA ASN A 35 5.06 15.06 2.98
C ASN A 35 5.31 14.13 1.77
N LEU A 36 5.88 12.95 1.99
CA LEU A 36 6.09 12.00 0.92
C LEU A 36 4.89 11.05 0.81
N PRO A 37 4.38 10.79 -0.41
CA PRO A 37 3.29 9.86 -0.63
C PRO A 37 3.78 8.40 -0.50
N THR A 38 4.15 7.99 0.71
CA THR A 38 4.68 6.63 1.00
C THR A 38 3.59 5.56 0.92
N ARG A 39 2.32 5.97 0.85
CA ARG A 39 1.14 5.07 0.81
C ARG A 39 1.08 4.08 1.98
N GLY A 40 1.58 4.49 3.15
CA GLY A 40 1.71 3.62 4.32
C GLY A 40 2.89 2.63 4.25
N ASN A 41 3.69 2.67 3.18
CA ASN A 41 4.86 1.82 2.99
C ASN A 41 6.08 2.45 3.66
N ASN A 42 6.11 2.41 4.96
CA ASN A 42 7.19 3.00 5.76
C ASN A 42 8.34 2.01 6.03
N THR A 43 8.26 0.82 5.44
CA THR A 43 9.25 -0.25 5.60
C THR A 43 9.49 -0.96 4.26
N ASN A 44 10.56 -1.75 4.18
CA ASN A 44 10.86 -2.59 3.02
C ASN A 44 10.07 -3.92 3.01
N ASN A 45 9.06 -4.07 3.86
CA ASN A 45 8.28 -5.32 4.00
C ASN A 45 7.73 -5.84 2.66
N TYR A 46 7.37 -4.95 1.73
CA TYR A 46 6.91 -5.37 0.40
C TYR A 46 8.04 -5.99 -0.42
N VAL A 47 9.24 -5.44 -0.34
CA VAL A 47 10.43 -5.98 -1.01
C VAL A 47 10.79 -7.33 -0.38
N GLU A 48 10.82 -7.42 0.94
CA GLU A 48 11.05 -8.66 1.67
C GLU A 48 10.00 -9.73 1.34
N ARG A 49 8.73 -9.34 1.25
CA ARG A 49 7.65 -10.25 0.84
C ARG A 49 7.82 -10.72 -0.60
N SER A 50 8.21 -9.84 -1.52
CA SER A 50 8.49 -10.20 -2.92
C SER A 50 9.65 -11.18 -3.01
N PHE A 51 10.72 -10.99 -2.25
CA PHE A 51 11.81 -11.96 -2.15
C PHE A 51 11.36 -13.29 -1.54
N GLY A 52 10.45 -13.27 -0.57
CA GLY A 52 9.83 -14.48 -0.03
C GLY A 52 9.07 -15.26 -1.11
N ILE A 53 8.24 -14.56 -1.88
CA ILE A 53 7.51 -15.16 -3.01
C ILE A 53 8.49 -15.77 -4.03
N LEU A 54 9.53 -15.03 -4.41
CA LEU A 54 10.55 -15.54 -5.33
C LEU A 54 11.21 -16.81 -4.79
N LYS A 55 11.67 -16.81 -3.54
CA LYS A 55 12.38 -17.96 -2.95
C LYS A 55 11.48 -19.16 -2.73
N ASP A 56 10.29 -18.94 -2.20
CA ASP A 56 9.45 -20.05 -1.71
C ASP A 56 8.53 -20.61 -2.79
N ILE A 57 8.04 -19.75 -3.70
CA ILE A 57 7.04 -20.13 -4.69
C ILE A 57 7.68 -20.27 -6.08
N VAL A 58 8.39 -19.24 -6.54
CA VAL A 58 8.96 -19.23 -7.90
C VAL A 58 10.12 -20.23 -8.02
N PHE A 59 11.05 -20.20 -7.07
CA PHE A 59 12.22 -21.07 -7.08
C PHE A 59 12.06 -22.37 -6.27
N ALA A 60 10.94 -22.52 -5.56
CA ALA A 60 10.69 -23.69 -4.69
C ALA A 60 11.90 -24.05 -3.80
N ARG A 61 12.63 -23.03 -3.33
CA ARG A 61 13.87 -23.11 -2.53
C ARG A 61 15.05 -23.81 -3.22
N ILE A 62 14.98 -24.04 -4.51
CA ILE A 62 16.14 -24.57 -5.27
C ILE A 62 17.19 -23.46 -5.40
N GLN A 63 18.44 -23.78 -5.06
CA GLN A 63 19.50 -22.77 -4.94
C GLN A 63 20.45 -22.71 -6.15
N ALA A 64 20.32 -23.61 -7.09
CA ALA A 64 21.26 -23.73 -8.21
C ALA A 64 20.55 -23.51 -9.56
N TYR A 65 20.55 -22.27 -10.02
CA TYR A 65 20.12 -21.93 -11.36
C TYR A 65 21.20 -21.13 -12.08
N ASN A 66 21.39 -21.39 -13.39
CA ASN A 66 22.11 -20.46 -14.23
C ASN A 66 21.24 -19.22 -14.53
N ALA A 67 21.85 -18.15 -15.04
CA ALA A 67 21.14 -16.88 -15.29
C ALA A 67 19.97 -17.04 -16.27
N VAL A 68 20.07 -17.91 -17.26
CA VAL A 68 19.01 -18.15 -18.25
C VAL A 68 17.83 -18.85 -17.59
N GLN A 69 18.09 -19.89 -16.82
CA GLN A 69 17.06 -20.60 -16.06
C GLN A 69 16.37 -19.68 -15.06
N MET A 70 17.13 -18.84 -14.35
CA MET A 70 16.60 -17.89 -13.40
C MET A 70 15.68 -16.86 -14.11
N PHE A 71 16.10 -16.34 -15.27
CA PHE A 71 15.27 -15.44 -16.06
C PHE A 71 13.98 -16.12 -16.53
N GLN A 72 14.07 -17.35 -17.02
CA GLN A 72 12.92 -18.13 -17.48
C GLN A 72 11.93 -18.41 -16.36
N PHE A 73 12.42 -18.77 -15.16
CA PHE A 73 11.58 -18.94 -13.98
C PHE A 73 10.91 -17.63 -13.52
N LEU A 74 11.66 -16.53 -13.51
CA LEU A 74 11.11 -15.23 -13.16
C LEU A 74 10.00 -14.80 -14.08
N THR A 75 10.19 -14.91 -15.40
CA THR A 75 9.17 -14.50 -16.37
C THR A 75 7.96 -15.43 -16.36
N THR A 76 8.15 -16.74 -16.41
CA THR A 76 7.05 -17.70 -16.56
C THR A 76 6.32 -17.99 -15.25
N ASN A 77 7.05 -18.31 -14.20
CA ASN A 77 6.43 -18.74 -12.94
C ASN A 77 5.88 -17.54 -12.15
N MET A 78 6.54 -16.39 -12.19
CA MET A 78 6.06 -15.19 -11.54
C MET A 78 4.81 -14.63 -12.24
N GLU A 79 4.80 -14.62 -13.56
CA GLU A 79 3.62 -14.28 -14.36
C GLU A 79 2.45 -15.20 -14.02
N ARG A 80 2.66 -16.52 -14.04
CA ARG A 80 1.65 -17.51 -13.66
C ARG A 80 1.14 -17.28 -12.22
N PHE A 81 2.01 -16.99 -11.29
CA PHE A 81 1.63 -16.71 -9.90
C PHE A 81 0.70 -15.49 -9.82
N TYR A 82 1.06 -14.37 -10.43
CA TYR A 82 0.22 -13.16 -10.40
C TYR A 82 -1.06 -13.33 -11.20
N THR A 83 -1.02 -14.03 -12.33
CA THR A 83 -2.23 -14.41 -13.08
C THR A 83 -3.21 -15.17 -12.18
N HIS A 84 -2.74 -16.16 -11.43
CA HIS A 84 -3.59 -16.90 -10.50
C HIS A 84 -4.13 -16.00 -9.38
N CYS A 85 -3.32 -15.11 -8.82
CA CYS A 85 -3.78 -14.16 -7.80
C CYS A 85 -4.90 -13.26 -8.34
N LEU A 86 -4.79 -12.73 -9.56
CA LEU A 86 -5.81 -11.90 -10.20
C LEU A 86 -7.08 -12.69 -10.50
N LEU A 87 -6.96 -13.91 -11.01
CA LEU A 87 -8.11 -14.79 -11.27
C LEU A 87 -8.82 -15.17 -9.97
N ASP A 88 -8.09 -15.51 -8.92
CA ASP A 88 -8.67 -15.81 -7.61
C ASP A 88 -9.44 -14.62 -7.06
N PHE A 89 -8.90 -13.41 -7.24
CA PHE A 89 -9.57 -12.17 -6.87
C PHE A 89 -10.83 -11.94 -7.71
N ALA A 90 -10.73 -12.07 -9.03
CA ALA A 90 -11.87 -11.93 -9.95
C ALA A 90 -13.00 -12.94 -9.66
N HIS A 91 -12.63 -14.18 -9.30
CA HIS A 91 -13.58 -15.24 -8.95
C HIS A 91 -14.05 -15.24 -7.48
N LYS A 92 -13.65 -14.25 -6.68
CA LYS A 92 -13.99 -14.15 -5.25
C LYS A 92 -13.61 -15.39 -4.44
N ARG A 93 -12.47 -16.02 -4.75
CA ARG A 93 -12.03 -17.17 -3.97
C ARG A 93 -11.68 -16.79 -2.53
N PRO A 94 -12.06 -17.57 -1.51
CA PRO A 94 -12.06 -17.17 -0.09
C PRO A 94 -10.71 -16.65 0.41
N ASN A 95 -9.60 -17.27 -0.01
CA ASN A 95 -8.27 -16.94 0.46
C ASN A 95 -7.81 -15.54 0.05
N ASN A 96 -8.22 -15.06 -1.13
CA ASN A 96 -7.82 -13.75 -1.62
C ASN A 96 -8.83 -12.65 -1.25
N LEU A 97 -10.11 -12.99 -1.09
CA LEU A 97 -11.12 -12.04 -0.59
C LEU A 97 -10.82 -11.53 0.82
N HIS A 98 -10.32 -12.40 1.69
CA HIS A 98 -9.95 -12.01 3.05
C HIS A 98 -8.80 -11.00 3.05
N ILE A 99 -7.79 -11.19 2.21
CA ILE A 99 -6.67 -10.27 2.03
C ILE A 99 -7.16 -8.95 1.43
N ALA A 100 -7.97 -9.02 0.38
CA ALA A 100 -8.56 -7.87 -0.28
C ALA A 100 -9.40 -7.04 0.70
N LYS A 101 -10.31 -7.64 1.48
CA LYS A 101 -11.11 -6.93 2.48
C LYS A 101 -10.26 -6.19 3.50
N ARG A 102 -9.17 -6.78 3.95
CA ARG A 102 -8.31 -6.18 4.98
C ARG A 102 -7.54 -4.97 4.48
N PHE A 103 -7.12 -4.97 3.22
CA PHE A 103 -6.28 -3.90 2.65
C PHE A 103 -7.05 -2.93 1.77
N LEU A 104 -8.19 -3.35 1.19
CA LEU A 104 -8.96 -2.53 0.25
C LEU A 104 -10.10 -1.74 0.92
N TYR A 105 -10.59 -2.22 2.08
CA TYR A 105 -11.78 -1.62 2.71
C TYR A 105 -11.52 -1.33 4.20
N PRO A 106 -10.75 -0.29 4.54
CA PRO A 106 -10.63 0.11 5.94
C PRO A 106 -11.96 0.68 6.41
N THR A 107 -12.60 0.06 7.36
CA THR A 107 -13.76 0.52 8.18
C THR A 107 -14.52 1.76 7.63
N TRP A 108 -14.73 1.82 6.32
CA TRP A 108 -15.39 2.94 5.65
C TRP A 108 -16.85 3.09 6.09
N GLU A 109 -17.50 2.00 6.48
CA GLU A 109 -18.88 1.96 6.99
C GLU A 109 -19.07 2.84 8.23
N THR A 110 -18.00 3.15 8.96
CA THR A 110 -18.05 4.04 10.13
C THR A 110 -18.20 5.51 9.74
N VAL A 111 -18.00 5.86 8.47
CA VAL A 111 -18.13 7.23 7.97
C VAL A 111 -19.57 7.47 7.53
N ASN A 112 -20.20 8.52 8.07
CA ASN A 112 -21.54 8.88 7.66
C ASN A 112 -21.54 9.42 6.22
N ALA A 113 -22.09 8.62 5.30
CA ALA A 113 -22.15 8.97 3.89
C ALA A 113 -22.90 10.28 3.60
N ASN A 114 -23.89 10.65 4.45
CA ASN A 114 -24.64 11.90 4.27
C ASN A 114 -23.79 13.15 4.51
N LEU A 115 -22.70 13.03 5.29
CA LEU A 115 -21.79 14.11 5.59
C LEU A 115 -20.60 14.22 4.60
N ILE A 116 -20.63 13.45 3.52
CA ILE A 116 -19.64 13.56 2.45
C ILE A 116 -20.19 14.52 1.39
N GLN A 117 -19.43 15.56 1.07
CA GLN A 117 -19.78 16.56 0.08
C GLN A 117 -18.75 16.61 -1.04
N LYS A 118 -19.20 16.75 -2.27
CA LYS A 118 -18.33 17.05 -3.41
C LYS A 118 -18.03 18.55 -3.42
N THR A 119 -16.78 18.94 -3.57
CA THR A 119 -16.40 20.36 -3.71
C THR A 119 -16.59 20.84 -5.15
N ASN A 120 -16.36 22.14 -5.38
CA ASN A 120 -16.33 22.70 -6.74
C ASN A 120 -15.05 22.34 -7.51
N ILE A 121 -14.05 21.77 -6.81
CA ILE A 121 -12.81 21.29 -7.41
C ILE A 121 -13.03 19.85 -7.89
N ASN A 122 -12.61 19.57 -9.11
CA ASN A 122 -12.75 18.22 -9.65
C ASN A 122 -11.96 17.20 -8.81
N CYS A 123 -12.52 16.01 -8.64
CA CYS A 123 -11.92 14.92 -7.86
C CYS A 123 -11.67 15.22 -6.38
N GLU A 124 -12.26 16.29 -5.81
CA GLU A 124 -12.10 16.68 -4.42
C GLU A 124 -13.41 16.54 -3.63
N PHE A 125 -13.31 15.98 -2.42
CA PHE A 125 -14.44 15.71 -1.54
C PHE A 125 -14.13 16.13 -0.11
N LEU A 126 -15.13 16.66 0.59
CA LEU A 126 -15.08 16.94 2.02
C LEU A 126 -15.76 15.81 2.77
N VAL A 127 -15.07 15.27 3.76
CA VAL A 127 -15.53 14.13 4.58
C VAL A 127 -15.42 14.48 6.05
N ALA A 128 -16.52 14.46 6.79
CA ALA A 128 -16.51 14.72 8.21
C ALA A 128 -15.75 13.64 9.00
N SER A 129 -15.02 14.06 10.01
CA SER A 129 -14.36 13.16 10.94
C SER A 129 -15.38 12.36 11.76
N THR A 130 -15.14 11.06 11.93
CA THR A 130 -15.99 10.21 12.78
C THR A 130 -15.85 10.49 14.26
N LYS A 131 -14.76 11.14 14.69
CA LYS A 131 -14.52 11.52 16.09
C LYS A 131 -15.11 12.88 16.45
N ASN A 132 -15.06 13.82 15.52
CA ASN A 132 -15.59 15.17 15.70
C ASN A 132 -16.10 15.67 14.34
N SER A 133 -17.41 15.79 14.19
CA SER A 133 -18.07 16.17 12.96
C SER A 133 -17.75 17.62 12.50
N SER A 134 -17.23 18.45 13.40
CA SER A 134 -16.77 19.82 13.05
C SER A 134 -15.46 19.80 12.26
N PHE A 135 -14.71 18.70 12.29
CA PHE A 135 -13.50 18.53 11.49
C PHE A 135 -13.81 17.89 10.14
N LEU A 136 -13.42 18.58 9.08
CA LEU A 136 -13.57 18.10 7.70
C LEU A 136 -12.19 17.70 7.15
N TYR A 137 -12.13 16.54 6.54
CA TYR A 137 -10.96 16.08 5.81
C TYR A 137 -11.20 16.25 4.30
N ILE A 138 -10.16 16.67 3.61
CA ILE A 138 -10.16 16.76 2.15
C ILE A 138 -9.67 15.43 1.59
N VAL A 139 -10.45 14.82 0.70
CA VAL A 139 -10.08 13.61 -0.05
C VAL A 139 -9.94 13.99 -1.51
N ASN A 140 -8.75 13.80 -2.08
CA ASN A 140 -8.53 13.93 -3.51
C ASN A 140 -8.47 12.54 -4.15
N SER A 141 -9.44 12.23 -5.02
CA SER A 141 -9.57 10.91 -5.63
C SER A 141 -8.61 10.69 -6.80
N GLU A 142 -8.12 11.75 -7.44
CA GLU A 142 -7.21 11.65 -8.57
C GLU A 142 -5.82 11.15 -8.12
N ILE A 143 -5.28 11.74 -7.06
CA ILE A 143 -3.97 11.36 -6.53
C ILE A 143 -4.04 10.36 -5.38
N GLY A 144 -5.25 10.00 -4.91
CA GLY A 144 -5.44 9.02 -3.84
C GLY A 144 -4.92 9.48 -2.48
N VAL A 145 -5.16 10.76 -2.12
CA VAL A 145 -4.70 11.36 -0.85
C VAL A 145 -5.89 11.80 -0.01
N CYS A 146 -5.74 11.71 1.31
CA CYS A 146 -6.66 12.30 2.27
C CYS A 146 -5.88 13.11 3.29
N SER A 147 -6.39 14.27 3.69
CA SER A 147 -5.75 15.13 4.71
C SER A 147 -5.80 14.56 6.14
N CYS A 148 -6.41 13.39 6.37
CA CYS A 148 -6.40 12.74 7.67
C CYS A 148 -5.01 12.17 8.01
N PRO A 149 -4.70 11.92 9.31
CA PRO A 149 -3.38 11.42 9.71
C PRO A 149 -2.93 10.13 9.01
N VAL A 150 -3.86 9.28 8.60
CA VAL A 150 -3.56 8.05 7.83
C VAL A 150 -3.39 8.36 6.35
N GLY A 151 -4.28 9.16 5.78
CA GLY A 151 -4.35 9.40 4.34
C GLY A 151 -3.33 10.41 3.80
N ILE A 152 -2.68 11.20 4.67
CA ILE A 152 -1.69 12.21 4.26
C ILE A 152 -0.45 11.60 3.59
N SER A 153 -0.11 10.36 3.95
CA SER A 153 0.97 9.58 3.31
C SER A 153 0.50 8.81 2.08
N SER A 154 -0.70 9.09 1.56
CA SER A 154 -1.41 8.32 0.53
C SER A 154 -1.72 6.87 0.94
N ALA A 155 -1.64 6.54 2.22
CA ALA A 155 -2.16 5.27 2.72
C ALA A 155 -3.68 5.25 2.63
N LEU A 156 -4.23 4.09 2.30
CA LEU A 156 -5.67 3.92 2.23
C LEU A 156 -6.31 4.16 3.59
N CYS A 157 -7.30 5.04 3.65
CA CYS A 157 -8.03 5.35 4.87
C CYS A 157 -9.55 5.19 4.69
N LYS A 158 -10.28 5.14 5.79
CA LYS A 158 -11.73 5.00 5.79
C LYS A 158 -12.46 6.13 5.04
N HIS A 159 -11.92 7.34 5.02
CA HIS A 159 -12.53 8.48 4.33
C HIS A 159 -12.46 8.30 2.80
N GLN A 160 -11.32 7.81 2.29
CA GLN A 160 -11.19 7.45 0.88
C GLN A 160 -12.14 6.31 0.52
N GLY A 161 -12.20 5.26 1.36
CA GLY A 161 -13.14 4.16 1.17
C GLY A 161 -14.60 4.62 1.10
N ALA A 162 -15.01 5.51 2.00
CA ALA A 162 -16.37 6.06 2.03
C ALA A 162 -16.71 6.91 0.79
N VAL A 163 -15.77 7.70 0.27
CA VAL A 163 -15.93 8.46 -0.97
C VAL A 163 -16.12 7.52 -2.16
N ILE A 164 -15.26 6.50 -2.27
CA ILE A 164 -15.37 5.49 -3.34
C ILE A 164 -16.74 4.81 -3.34
N MET A 165 -17.19 4.40 -2.15
CA MET A 165 -18.46 3.72 -2.00
C MET A 165 -19.66 4.59 -2.33
N LYS A 166 -19.64 5.86 -1.89
CA LYS A 166 -20.74 6.80 -2.13
C LYS A 166 -20.87 7.22 -3.59
N PHE A 167 -19.73 7.49 -4.24
CA PHE A 167 -19.73 8.08 -5.59
C PHE A 167 -19.39 7.08 -6.70
N HIS A 168 -19.16 5.80 -6.35
CA HIS A 168 -18.81 4.73 -7.29
C HIS A 168 -17.62 5.09 -8.20
N ILE A 169 -16.59 5.70 -7.61
CA ILE A 169 -15.38 6.12 -8.31
C ILE A 169 -14.20 5.22 -7.94
N SER A 170 -13.27 5.07 -8.87
CA SER A 170 -11.97 4.44 -8.59
C SER A 170 -10.97 5.48 -8.08
N MET A 171 -10.06 5.06 -7.21
CA MET A 171 -8.91 5.84 -6.78
C MET A 171 -7.63 5.07 -7.07
N PHE A 172 -6.56 5.80 -7.27
CA PHE A 172 -5.26 5.23 -7.64
C PHE A 172 -4.76 4.12 -6.68
N ASN A 173 -5.14 4.17 -5.41
CA ASN A 173 -4.67 3.25 -4.36
C ASN A 173 -5.73 2.22 -3.95
N VAL A 174 -6.88 2.19 -4.58
CA VAL A 174 -8.01 1.35 -4.18
C VAL A 174 -8.50 0.57 -5.38
N ILE A 175 -8.55 -0.74 -5.22
CA ILE A 175 -9.30 -1.57 -6.13
C ILE A 175 -10.77 -1.41 -5.74
N PRO A 176 -11.66 -0.94 -6.63
CA PRO A 176 -13.07 -0.71 -6.31
C PRO A 176 -13.75 -2.01 -5.89
N LEU A 177 -14.89 -1.89 -5.21
CA LEU A 177 -15.81 -3.01 -5.03
C LEU A 177 -16.04 -3.66 -6.39
N LEU A 178 -15.64 -4.90 -6.49
CA LEU A 178 -15.75 -5.63 -7.75
C LEU A 178 -17.22 -5.85 -8.10
N THR A 179 -17.75 -4.98 -8.92
CA THR A 179 -18.95 -5.26 -9.71
C THR A 179 -18.67 -6.46 -10.62
N PRO A 180 -19.69 -7.12 -11.17
CA PRO A 180 -19.47 -8.15 -12.19
C PRO A 180 -18.55 -7.68 -13.32
N ASP A 181 -18.71 -6.44 -13.78
CA ASP A 181 -17.91 -5.85 -14.87
C ASP A 181 -16.44 -5.61 -14.46
N ASP A 182 -16.21 -5.08 -13.27
CA ASP A 182 -14.85 -4.94 -12.74
C ASP A 182 -14.13 -6.29 -12.67
N ARG A 183 -14.82 -7.34 -12.23
CA ARG A 183 -14.26 -8.69 -12.18
C ARG A 183 -13.90 -9.22 -13.55
N MET A 184 -14.72 -8.95 -14.57
CA MET A 184 -14.38 -9.27 -15.94
C MET A 184 -13.10 -8.58 -16.41
N VAL A 185 -12.95 -7.29 -16.10
CA VAL A 185 -11.73 -6.54 -16.43
C VAL A 185 -10.49 -7.19 -15.79
N TYR A 186 -10.54 -7.57 -14.52
CA TYR A 186 -9.41 -8.26 -13.87
C TYR A 186 -9.13 -9.63 -14.47
N ALA A 187 -10.16 -10.37 -14.86
CA ALA A 187 -10.00 -11.64 -15.55
C ALA A 187 -9.35 -11.45 -16.94
N TYR A 188 -9.76 -10.44 -17.70
CA TYR A 188 -9.13 -10.10 -18.99
C TYR A 188 -7.66 -9.70 -18.83
N ILE A 189 -7.34 -8.84 -17.85
CA ILE A 189 -5.94 -8.48 -17.55
C ILE A 189 -5.12 -9.74 -17.23
N ALA A 190 -5.66 -10.65 -16.40
CA ALA A 190 -4.99 -11.88 -16.03
C ALA A 190 -4.74 -12.81 -17.21
N LEU A 191 -5.62 -12.82 -18.20
CA LEU A 191 -5.55 -13.68 -19.38
C LEU A 191 -4.86 -13.02 -20.58
N GLY A 192 -4.40 -11.76 -20.42
CA GLY A 192 -3.73 -11.02 -21.48
C GLY A 192 -4.63 -10.69 -22.67
N LYS A 193 -5.93 -10.45 -22.40
CA LYS A 193 -6.95 -10.16 -23.41
C LYS A 193 -7.42 -8.72 -23.32
#